data_36b37e8be5f64fcd3fcb2390ecb63b23
#
_entry.id   36b37e8be5f64fcd3fcb2390ecb63b23
#
_cell.length_a   1.000
_cell.length_b   1.000
_cell.length_c   1.000
_cell.angle_alpha   90.00
_cell.angle_beta   90.00
_cell.angle_gamma   90.00
#
_symmetry.space_group_name_H-M   'P 1'
#
loop_
_entity.id
_entity.type
_entity.pdbx_description
1 polymer ?
#
loop_
_entity_poly.entity_id
_entity_poly.type
_entity_poly.pdbx_seq_one_letter_code
_entity_poly.pdbx_strand_id
1 'polypeptide(L)'
;MQEYYRLAHIRKPEFMGNTREEEKDPAYRIVKDLPWSEEFINERLSSYDRLSETVEKVTSRIPADRQSAYFELVKYPVQAAAQMNRKLLFAQLARHGKADWEKSDAAYDSIAALTQHYNSLENGKWNRMMDFKPRKLPVFNRVERKEATTPMIQERSAIYQWNGMDASKGNFIGHEGLGYAGRAAGILMGKALTFSFSDWKADVVEVEVRLLPNHPVHGTQLRFSVSIDGAEPKVISYETKGRSEEWKENVLR
;
A
#
# COMPACT_ATOMS: atom_id res chain seq x y z
N MET A 1 -16.68 4.70 -5.73
CA MET A 1 -16.02 4.19 -4.50
C MET A 1 -15.36 2.83 -4.68
N GLN A 2 -15.88 1.89 -5.49
CA GLN A 2 -15.23 0.58 -5.70
C GLN A 2 -13.76 0.69 -6.13
N GLU A 3 -13.47 1.55 -7.12
CA GLU A 3 -12.09 1.77 -7.60
C GLU A 3 -11.17 2.37 -6.51
N TYR A 4 -11.68 3.28 -5.69
CA TYR A 4 -10.95 3.81 -4.54
C TYR A 4 -10.53 2.69 -3.58
N TYR A 5 -11.48 1.81 -3.22
CA TYR A 5 -11.17 0.69 -2.34
C TYR A 5 -10.23 -0.32 -2.98
N ARG A 6 -10.36 -0.58 -4.29
CA ARG A 6 -9.42 -1.44 -5.03
C ARG A 6 -7.99 -0.92 -4.96
N LEU A 7 -7.79 0.37 -5.22
CA LEU A 7 -6.47 1.00 -5.13
C LEU A 7 -5.92 1.02 -3.70
N ALA A 8 -6.76 1.31 -2.71
CA ALA A 8 -6.38 1.27 -1.31
C ALA A 8 -6.06 -0.15 -0.84
N HIS A 9 -6.71 -1.17 -1.40
CA HIS A 9 -6.46 -2.58 -1.09
C HIS A 9 -5.08 -3.03 -1.58
N ILE A 10 -4.64 -2.58 -2.77
CA ILE A 10 -3.28 -2.85 -3.26
C ILE A 10 -2.23 -2.29 -2.29
N ARG A 11 -2.38 -1.03 -1.88
CA ARG A 11 -1.57 -0.40 -0.83
C ARG A 11 -2.25 0.84 -0.28
N LYS A 12 -2.40 0.89 1.03
CA LYS A 12 -2.97 2.06 1.69
C LYS A 12 -2.03 3.26 1.59
N PRO A 13 -2.57 4.49 1.47
CA PRO A 13 -1.75 5.69 1.34
C PRO A 13 -0.71 5.88 2.45
N GLU A 14 -1.04 5.55 3.68
CA GLU A 14 -0.16 5.66 4.84
C GLU A 14 1.03 4.67 4.81
N PHE A 15 0.94 3.62 4.04
CA PHE A 15 2.02 2.64 3.89
C PHE A 15 2.91 2.86 2.65
N MET A 16 2.65 3.91 1.88
CA MET A 16 3.40 4.19 0.66
C MET A 16 4.89 4.46 0.91
N GLY A 17 5.25 4.86 2.12
CA GLY A 17 6.63 5.19 2.45
C GLY A 17 7.42 4.05 3.11
N ASN A 18 6.84 2.88 3.32
CA ASN A 18 7.48 1.78 4.06
C ASN A 18 8.03 2.17 5.45
N THR A 19 7.45 3.19 6.07
CA THR A 19 7.84 3.65 7.40
C THR A 19 7.07 2.89 8.47
N ARG A 20 7.75 2.56 9.59
CA ARG A 20 7.12 1.99 10.78
C ARG A 20 7.05 3.04 11.87
N GLU A 21 5.90 3.15 12.51
CA GLU A 21 5.66 4.15 13.57
C GLU A 21 6.53 3.92 14.81
N GLU A 22 6.66 2.67 15.20
CA GLU A 22 7.28 2.25 16.46
C GLU A 22 8.77 1.97 16.35
N GLU A 23 9.34 2.12 15.15
CA GLU A 23 10.74 1.82 14.92
C GLU A 23 11.63 2.89 15.57
N LYS A 24 12.47 2.46 16.50
CA LYS A 24 13.45 3.34 17.18
C LYS A 24 14.63 3.68 16.29
N ASP A 25 14.97 2.79 15.36
CA ASP A 25 16.07 3.02 14.41
C ASP A 25 15.66 4.08 13.37
N PRO A 26 16.37 5.22 13.30
CA PRO A 26 16.11 6.27 12.33
C PRO A 26 16.10 5.79 10.88
N ALA A 27 16.88 4.75 10.55
CA ALA A 27 16.97 4.19 9.21
C ALA A 27 15.62 3.61 8.72
N TYR A 28 14.78 3.12 9.61
CA TYR A 28 13.44 2.61 9.27
C TYR A 28 12.34 3.68 9.25
N ARG A 29 12.66 4.90 9.69
CA ARG A 29 11.75 6.04 9.60
C ARG A 29 11.86 6.80 8.29
N ILE A 30 12.88 6.51 7.50
CA ILE A 30 13.11 7.16 6.21
C ILE A 30 12.12 6.59 5.19
N VAL A 31 11.48 7.47 4.44
CA VAL A 31 10.64 7.09 3.30
C VAL A 31 11.51 6.41 2.25
N LYS A 32 11.20 5.16 1.91
CA LYS A 32 11.91 4.34 0.93
C LYS A 32 11.10 4.18 -0.34
N ASP A 33 11.79 3.89 -1.42
CA ASP A 33 11.17 3.51 -2.68
C ASP A 33 10.39 2.20 -2.53
N LEU A 34 9.29 2.13 -3.23
CA LEU A 34 8.52 0.91 -3.38
C LEU A 34 9.16 0.04 -4.46
N PRO A 35 9.09 -1.29 -4.34
CA PRO A 35 9.61 -2.22 -5.34
C PRO A 35 8.66 -2.26 -6.56
N TRP A 36 8.41 -1.12 -7.17
CA TRP A 36 7.51 -0.95 -8.29
C TRP A 36 8.24 -0.42 -9.51
N SER A 37 7.90 -0.97 -10.67
CA SER A 37 8.40 -0.48 -11.94
C SER A 37 7.82 0.90 -12.29
N GLU A 38 8.48 1.63 -13.18
CA GLU A 38 7.99 2.91 -13.70
C GLU A 38 6.58 2.78 -14.32
N GLU A 39 6.35 1.70 -15.04
CA GLU A 39 5.06 1.44 -15.68
C GLU A 39 3.94 1.24 -14.65
N PHE A 40 4.19 0.43 -13.61
CA PHE A 40 3.22 0.21 -12.55
C PHE A 40 2.92 1.50 -11.78
N ILE A 41 3.94 2.32 -11.51
CA ILE A 41 3.78 3.63 -10.88
C ILE A 41 2.90 4.53 -11.74
N ASN A 42 3.18 4.62 -13.04
CA ASN A 42 2.43 5.48 -13.97
C ASN A 42 0.98 5.00 -14.13
N GLU A 43 0.74 3.69 -14.19
CA GLU A 43 -0.62 3.13 -14.22
C GLU A 43 -1.40 3.48 -12.95
N ARG A 44 -0.77 3.35 -11.78
CA ARG A 44 -1.38 3.69 -10.50
C ARG A 44 -1.70 5.18 -10.39
N LEU A 45 -0.78 6.05 -10.80
CA LEU A 45 -1.01 7.50 -10.87
C LEU A 45 -2.19 7.83 -11.78
N SER A 46 -2.21 7.26 -13.00
CA SER A 46 -3.31 7.44 -13.94
C SER A 46 -4.65 6.95 -13.40
N SER A 47 -4.66 5.88 -12.62
CA SER A 47 -5.88 5.37 -11.98
C SER A 47 -6.43 6.34 -10.95
N TYR A 48 -5.57 6.95 -10.13
CA TYR A 48 -5.97 8.00 -9.20
C TYR A 48 -6.39 9.29 -9.90
N ASP A 49 -5.79 9.63 -11.04
CA ASP A 49 -6.17 10.79 -11.85
C ASP A 49 -7.61 10.62 -12.37
N ARG A 50 -7.93 9.48 -13.00
CA ARG A 50 -9.29 9.17 -13.46
C ARG A 50 -10.31 9.17 -12.31
N LEU A 51 -9.93 8.65 -11.15
CA LEU A 51 -10.80 8.66 -9.99
C LEU A 51 -11.05 10.09 -9.47
N SER A 52 -10.01 10.90 -9.40
CA SER A 52 -10.07 12.31 -8.99
C SER A 52 -10.96 13.13 -9.94
N GLU A 53 -10.80 12.95 -11.25
CA GLU A 53 -11.67 13.59 -12.26
C GLU A 53 -13.14 13.18 -12.10
N THR A 54 -13.39 11.89 -11.83
CA THR A 54 -14.75 11.38 -11.61
C THR A 54 -15.41 12.06 -10.42
N VAL A 55 -14.68 12.19 -9.32
CA VAL A 55 -15.16 12.87 -8.11
C VAL A 55 -15.43 14.34 -8.38
N GLU A 56 -14.55 15.04 -9.12
CA GLU A 56 -14.77 16.44 -9.49
C GLU A 56 -16.02 16.61 -10.38
N LYS A 57 -16.19 15.76 -11.38
CA LYS A 57 -17.39 15.78 -12.24
C LYS A 57 -18.69 15.59 -11.45
N VAL A 58 -18.67 14.78 -10.41
CA VAL A 58 -19.84 14.57 -9.55
C VAL A 58 -20.08 15.78 -8.66
N THR A 59 -19.05 16.47 -8.21
CA THR A 59 -19.17 17.66 -7.33
C THR A 59 -20.16 18.68 -7.89
N SER A 60 -20.12 18.97 -9.20
CA SER A 60 -21.01 19.93 -9.82
C SER A 60 -22.50 19.54 -9.83
N ARG A 61 -22.80 18.28 -9.56
CA ARG A 61 -24.17 17.72 -9.53
C ARG A 61 -24.74 17.61 -8.11
N ILE A 62 -23.92 17.87 -7.11
CA ILE A 62 -24.34 17.77 -5.70
C ILE A 62 -25.07 19.06 -5.32
N PRO A 63 -26.28 19.00 -4.74
CA PRO A 63 -26.97 20.17 -4.22
C PRO A 63 -26.14 20.94 -3.19
N ALA A 64 -26.33 22.26 -3.15
CA ALA A 64 -25.52 23.15 -2.31
C ALA A 64 -25.57 22.77 -0.82
N ASP A 65 -26.74 22.34 -0.33
CA ASP A 65 -26.95 21.89 1.05
C ASP A 65 -26.26 20.57 1.42
N ARG A 66 -25.72 19.87 0.42
CA ARG A 66 -25.00 18.58 0.57
C ARG A 66 -23.54 18.64 0.18
N GLN A 67 -23.03 19.79 -0.22
CA GLN A 67 -21.65 19.94 -0.70
C GLN A 67 -20.63 19.59 0.40
N SER A 68 -20.85 20.06 1.63
CA SER A 68 -19.97 19.75 2.75
C SER A 68 -19.92 18.25 3.06
N ALA A 69 -21.08 17.59 3.11
CA ALA A 69 -21.16 16.16 3.34
C ALA A 69 -20.51 15.35 2.21
N TYR A 70 -20.71 15.77 0.95
CA TYR A 70 -20.05 15.13 -0.18
C TYR A 70 -18.53 15.29 -0.12
N PHE A 71 -18.06 16.49 0.20
CA PHE A 71 -16.64 16.74 0.38
C PHE A 71 -16.05 15.84 1.47
N GLU A 72 -16.68 15.82 2.63
CA GLU A 72 -16.22 15.04 3.78
C GLU A 72 -16.17 13.53 3.49
N LEU A 73 -17.25 12.98 2.94
CA LEU A 73 -17.43 11.53 2.83
C LEU A 73 -16.86 10.92 1.55
N VAL A 74 -16.71 11.71 0.49
CA VAL A 74 -16.30 11.20 -0.83
C VAL A 74 -15.08 11.92 -1.37
N LYS A 75 -15.15 13.26 -1.50
CA LYS A 75 -14.12 14.03 -2.19
C LYS A 75 -12.80 14.04 -1.42
N TYR A 76 -12.83 14.36 -0.14
CA TYR A 76 -11.62 14.41 0.69
C TYR A 76 -10.89 13.07 0.77
N PRO A 77 -11.53 11.93 1.10
CA PRO A 77 -10.83 10.64 1.13
C PRO A 77 -10.16 10.28 -0.19
N VAL A 78 -10.86 10.50 -1.31
CA VAL A 78 -10.33 10.18 -2.64
C VAL A 78 -9.18 11.11 -3.01
N GLN A 79 -9.36 12.43 -2.87
CA GLN A 79 -8.34 13.40 -3.25
C GLN A 79 -7.12 13.32 -2.34
N ALA A 80 -7.28 13.15 -1.04
CA ALA A 80 -6.17 12.99 -0.11
C ALA A 80 -5.36 11.74 -0.42
N ALA A 81 -6.01 10.61 -0.71
CA ALA A 81 -5.34 9.39 -1.13
C ALA A 81 -4.59 9.56 -2.47
N ALA A 82 -5.21 10.23 -3.44
CA ALA A 82 -4.58 10.53 -4.72
C ALA A 82 -3.32 11.39 -4.53
N GLN A 83 -3.40 12.45 -3.73
CA GLN A 83 -2.26 13.32 -3.47
C GLN A 83 -1.16 12.63 -2.66
N MET A 84 -1.50 11.75 -1.71
CA MET A 84 -0.50 10.93 -1.02
C MET A 84 0.26 10.00 -1.97
N ASN A 85 -0.45 9.36 -2.91
CA ASN A 85 0.20 8.56 -3.95
C ASN A 85 1.08 9.43 -4.85
N ARG A 86 0.57 10.56 -5.35
CA ARG A 86 1.34 11.49 -6.19
C ARG A 86 2.60 11.97 -5.49
N LYS A 87 2.50 12.40 -4.24
CA LYS A 87 3.64 12.87 -3.45
C LYS A 87 4.77 11.83 -3.40
N LEU A 88 4.45 10.60 -3.08
CA LEU A 88 5.47 9.57 -2.84
C LEU A 88 5.96 8.94 -4.16
N LEU A 89 5.07 8.71 -5.11
CA LEU A 89 5.43 8.10 -6.39
C LEU A 89 6.18 9.07 -7.32
N PHE A 90 5.78 10.34 -7.37
CA PHE A 90 6.58 11.34 -8.10
C PHE A 90 7.94 11.58 -7.46
N ALA A 91 8.06 11.52 -6.13
CA ALA A 91 9.36 11.58 -5.47
C ALA A 91 10.22 10.35 -5.83
N GLN A 92 9.64 9.17 -5.90
CA GLN A 92 10.34 7.96 -6.36
C GLN A 92 10.80 8.14 -7.80
N LEU A 93 9.92 8.52 -8.71
CA LEU A 93 10.28 8.79 -10.10
C LEU A 93 11.36 9.88 -10.23
N ALA A 94 11.27 10.96 -9.44
CA ALA A 94 12.23 12.06 -9.46
C ALA A 94 13.61 11.62 -8.97
N ARG A 95 13.70 10.77 -7.94
CA ARG A 95 14.97 10.19 -7.50
C ARG A 95 15.71 9.45 -8.60
N HIS A 96 14.97 8.88 -9.52
CA HIS A 96 15.49 8.12 -10.66
C HIS A 96 15.54 8.95 -11.97
N GLY A 97 15.35 10.27 -11.89
CA GLY A 97 15.40 11.15 -13.07
C GLY A 97 14.25 10.98 -14.05
N LYS A 98 13.10 10.43 -13.60
CA LYS A 98 11.92 10.11 -14.43
C LYS A 98 10.77 11.11 -14.26
N ALA A 99 10.86 12.03 -13.31
CA ALA A 99 9.89 13.10 -13.08
C ALA A 99 10.54 14.28 -12.38
N ASP A 100 9.83 15.42 -12.39
CA ASP A 100 10.24 16.62 -11.67
C ASP A 100 9.80 16.54 -10.20
N TRP A 101 10.65 16.98 -9.29
CA TRP A 101 10.39 17.04 -7.86
C TRP A 101 9.20 17.94 -7.50
N GLU A 102 8.95 18.95 -8.32
CA GLU A 102 7.86 19.91 -8.18
C GLU A 102 6.48 19.22 -8.16
N LYS A 103 6.33 18.08 -8.85
CA LYS A 103 5.09 17.28 -8.82
C LYS A 103 4.85 16.66 -7.44
N SER A 104 5.89 16.20 -6.77
CA SER A 104 5.82 15.69 -5.40
C SER A 104 5.51 16.81 -4.41
N ASP A 105 6.16 17.94 -4.56
CA ASP A 105 5.96 19.12 -3.71
C ASP A 105 4.54 19.68 -3.83
N ALA A 106 4.03 19.83 -5.05
CA ALA A 106 2.66 20.27 -5.30
C ALA A 106 1.60 19.33 -4.70
N ALA A 107 1.86 18.03 -4.75
CA ALA A 107 0.99 17.05 -4.11
C ALA A 107 0.98 17.20 -2.58
N TYR A 108 2.13 17.45 -1.95
CA TYR A 108 2.20 17.74 -0.53
C TYR A 108 1.39 18.99 -0.14
N ASP A 109 1.56 20.09 -0.89
CA ASP A 109 0.83 21.33 -0.64
C ASP A 109 -0.68 21.15 -0.84
N SER A 110 -1.08 20.32 -1.81
CA SER A 110 -2.47 19.95 -2.03
C SER A 110 -3.08 19.19 -0.85
N ILE A 111 -2.33 18.28 -0.21
CA ILE A 111 -2.80 17.56 1.00
C ILE A 111 -3.06 18.56 2.13
N ALA A 112 -2.16 19.52 2.34
CA ALA A 112 -2.32 20.55 3.37
C ALA A 112 -3.58 21.41 3.10
N ALA A 113 -3.78 21.85 1.85
CA ALA A 113 -4.94 22.64 1.44
C ALA A 113 -6.26 21.86 1.61
N LEU A 114 -6.30 20.59 1.21
CA LEU A 114 -7.45 19.71 1.40
C LEU A 114 -7.80 19.55 2.88
N THR A 115 -6.79 19.36 3.74
CA THR A 115 -6.98 19.24 5.18
C THR A 115 -7.49 20.52 5.80
N GLN A 116 -6.96 21.67 5.39
CA GLN A 116 -7.44 22.99 5.84
C GLN A 116 -8.90 23.21 5.43
N HIS A 117 -9.23 22.89 4.18
CA HIS A 117 -10.60 23.01 3.70
C HIS A 117 -11.56 22.11 4.49
N TYR A 118 -11.19 20.85 4.74
CA TYR A 118 -11.99 19.94 5.57
C TYR A 118 -12.29 20.56 6.95
N ASN A 119 -11.26 21.05 7.61
CA ASN A 119 -11.36 21.61 8.95
C ASN A 119 -12.15 22.94 8.99
N SER A 120 -12.36 23.61 7.85
CA SER A 120 -13.14 24.83 7.74
C SER A 120 -14.62 24.60 7.42
N LEU A 121 -15.01 23.38 7.05
CA LEU A 121 -16.39 23.06 6.72
C LEU A 121 -17.35 23.41 7.85
N GLU A 122 -18.58 23.79 7.48
CA GLU A 122 -19.66 24.14 8.42
C GLU A 122 -19.21 25.17 9.47
N ASN A 123 -18.57 26.25 9.01
CA ASN A 123 -18.02 27.33 9.86
C ASN A 123 -16.99 26.83 10.89
N GLY A 124 -16.22 25.81 10.53
CA GLY A 124 -15.17 25.27 11.38
C GLY A 124 -15.66 24.25 12.41
N LYS A 125 -16.86 23.69 12.22
CA LYS A 125 -17.39 22.60 13.06
C LYS A 125 -16.41 21.45 13.20
N TRP A 126 -15.68 21.14 12.13
CA TRP A 126 -14.71 20.05 12.08
C TRP A 126 -13.26 20.53 12.29
N ASN A 127 -13.05 21.73 12.85
CA ASN A 127 -11.72 22.25 13.10
C ASN A 127 -10.88 21.28 13.94
N ARG A 128 -9.67 20.96 13.44
CA ARG A 128 -8.74 19.97 14.00
C ARG A 128 -9.19 18.51 13.93
N MET A 129 -10.27 18.19 13.18
CA MET A 129 -10.67 16.81 12.98
C MET A 129 -9.66 16.07 12.09
N MET A 130 -9.18 16.74 11.04
CA MET A 130 -8.14 16.19 10.15
C MET A 130 -6.79 16.81 10.42
N ASP A 131 -5.76 15.97 10.34
CA ASP A 131 -4.36 16.36 10.42
C ASP A 131 -3.64 15.87 9.15
N PHE A 132 -2.92 16.77 8.48
CA PHE A 132 -2.13 16.38 7.30
C PHE A 132 -0.77 15.74 7.65
N LYS A 133 -0.41 15.73 8.94
CA LYS A 133 0.77 15.03 9.49
C LYS A 133 0.40 14.16 10.70
N PRO A 134 -0.53 13.21 10.53
CA PRO A 134 -0.97 12.39 11.64
C PRO A 134 0.22 11.74 12.34
N ARG A 135 0.27 11.85 13.67
CA ARG A 135 1.33 11.28 14.53
C ARG A 135 2.74 11.72 14.15
N LYS A 136 2.89 12.73 13.30
CA LYS A 136 4.18 13.24 12.80
C LYS A 136 5.02 12.15 12.09
N LEU A 137 4.37 11.15 11.50
CA LEU A 137 5.08 10.10 10.78
C LEU A 137 5.78 10.65 9.54
N PRO A 138 7.00 10.18 9.23
CA PRO A 138 7.78 10.65 8.08
C PRO A 138 7.05 10.55 6.74
N VAL A 139 6.18 9.55 6.56
CA VAL A 139 5.39 9.38 5.34
C VAL A 139 4.48 10.57 5.03
N PHE A 140 4.10 11.36 6.04
CA PHE A 140 3.28 12.55 5.88
C PHE A 140 4.09 13.84 5.70
N ASN A 141 5.40 13.81 5.85
CA ASN A 141 6.25 14.96 5.59
C ASN A 141 6.40 15.22 4.08
N ARG A 142 6.89 16.40 3.73
CA ARG A 142 7.46 16.66 2.40
C ARG A 142 8.61 15.68 2.18
N VAL A 143 8.68 15.09 0.99
CA VAL A 143 9.74 14.12 0.71
C VAL A 143 11.06 14.86 0.49
N GLU A 144 12.12 14.41 1.17
CA GLU A 144 13.45 14.96 0.96
C GLU A 144 13.96 14.65 -0.45
N ARG A 145 14.52 15.69 -1.09
CA ARG A 145 15.16 15.55 -2.39
C ARG A 145 16.49 14.83 -2.23
N LYS A 146 16.54 13.58 -2.60
CA LYS A 146 17.74 12.74 -2.60
C LYS A 146 17.76 11.92 -3.87
N GLU A 147 18.94 11.66 -4.40
CA GLU A 147 19.10 10.73 -5.52
C GLU A 147 18.92 9.29 -5.05
N ALA A 148 18.50 8.43 -5.95
CA ALA A 148 18.39 7.02 -5.67
C ALA A 148 19.77 6.37 -5.54
N THR A 149 19.92 5.52 -4.53
CA THR A 149 21.14 4.73 -4.31
C THR A 149 21.11 3.39 -5.02
N THR A 150 19.93 2.96 -5.47
CA THR A 150 19.72 1.69 -6.19
C THR A 150 18.95 1.95 -7.47
N PRO A 151 19.20 1.20 -8.55
CA PRO A 151 18.42 1.32 -9.77
C PRO A 151 16.94 1.08 -9.55
N MET A 152 16.10 1.76 -10.31
CA MET A 152 14.68 1.44 -10.37
C MET A 152 14.49 0.08 -11.04
N ILE A 153 13.51 -0.68 -10.61
CA ILE A 153 13.12 -1.91 -11.26
C ILE A 153 12.68 -1.57 -12.69
N GLN A 154 13.41 -2.08 -13.68
CA GLN A 154 13.19 -1.77 -15.09
C GLN A 154 12.28 -2.77 -15.79
N GLU A 155 12.11 -3.96 -15.25
CA GLU A 155 11.27 -4.98 -15.84
C GLU A 155 9.81 -4.79 -15.43
N ARG A 156 8.90 -5.11 -16.35
CA ARG A 156 7.49 -5.27 -16.05
C ARG A 156 7.30 -6.40 -15.06
N SER A 157 7.45 -6.12 -13.79
CA SER A 157 6.90 -7.00 -12.78
C SER A 157 5.41 -6.69 -12.72
N ALA A 158 4.61 -7.51 -13.37
CA ALA A 158 3.20 -7.55 -13.05
C ALA A 158 3.11 -7.96 -11.58
N ILE A 159 2.73 -7.03 -10.70
CA ILE A 159 2.55 -7.34 -9.29
C ILE A 159 1.14 -7.90 -9.16
N TYR A 160 1.05 -9.22 -9.12
CA TYR A 160 -0.17 -9.91 -8.72
C TYR A 160 -0.16 -9.99 -7.19
N GLN A 161 -1.20 -9.47 -6.57
CA GLN A 161 -1.34 -9.53 -5.13
C GLN A 161 -2.61 -10.31 -4.77
N TRP A 162 -2.42 -11.41 -4.05
CA TRP A 162 -3.51 -12.19 -3.47
C TRP A 162 -3.48 -12.08 -1.96
N ASN A 163 -4.65 -12.05 -1.37
CA ASN A 163 -4.79 -12.30 0.05
C ASN A 163 -4.96 -13.80 0.27
N GLY A 164 -4.66 -14.29 1.45
CA GLY A 164 -4.85 -15.71 1.75
C GLY A 164 -6.26 -16.22 1.45
N MET A 165 -7.28 -15.38 1.69
CA MET A 165 -8.69 -15.71 1.42
C MET A 165 -9.06 -15.72 -0.08
N ASP A 166 -8.19 -15.25 -0.96
CA ASP A 166 -8.42 -15.21 -2.41
C ASP A 166 -7.92 -16.49 -3.09
N ALA A 167 -7.48 -17.49 -2.31
CA ALA A 167 -7.05 -18.78 -2.83
C ALA A 167 -8.16 -19.46 -3.65
N SER A 168 -7.82 -19.92 -4.86
CA SER A 168 -8.76 -20.61 -5.76
C SER A 168 -9.07 -22.03 -5.33
N LYS A 169 -8.14 -22.66 -4.59
CA LYS A 169 -8.29 -24.01 -4.02
C LYS A 169 -7.56 -24.10 -2.68
N GLY A 170 -8.06 -24.95 -1.81
CA GLY A 170 -7.46 -25.27 -0.51
C GLY A 170 -8.46 -25.16 0.63
N ASN A 171 -8.17 -25.82 1.74
CA ASN A 171 -8.94 -25.68 2.97
C ASN A 171 -8.22 -24.72 3.90
N PHE A 172 -8.85 -23.61 4.20
CA PHE A 172 -8.34 -22.61 5.10
C PHE A 172 -9.42 -22.02 5.99
N ILE A 173 -9.00 -21.40 7.07
CA ILE A 173 -9.85 -20.58 7.92
C ILE A 173 -9.56 -19.12 7.56
N GLY A 174 -10.59 -18.41 7.08
CA GLY A 174 -10.47 -16.99 6.78
C GLY A 174 -10.34 -16.15 8.07
N HIS A 175 -9.44 -15.20 8.05
CA HIS A 175 -9.24 -14.24 9.15
C HIS A 175 -9.39 -12.82 8.60
N GLU A 176 -10.60 -12.29 8.69
CA GLU A 176 -10.86 -10.89 8.36
C GLU A 176 -10.21 -9.96 9.40
N GLY A 177 -9.66 -8.87 8.91
CA GLY A 177 -8.95 -7.89 9.74
C GLY A 177 -7.50 -8.24 10.05
N LEU A 178 -7.00 -9.43 9.67
CA LEU A 178 -5.60 -9.81 9.81
C LEU A 178 -4.85 -9.76 8.47
N GLY A 179 -3.54 -9.60 8.57
CA GLY A 179 -2.65 -9.50 7.41
C GLY A 179 -2.67 -8.11 6.77
N TYR A 180 -1.82 -7.94 5.77
CA TYR A 180 -1.58 -6.67 5.10
C TYR A 180 -2.84 -6.02 4.51
N ALA A 181 -3.72 -6.82 3.98
CA ALA A 181 -4.96 -6.36 3.35
C ALA A 181 -6.22 -6.77 4.14
N GLY A 182 -6.06 -7.23 5.37
CA GLY A 182 -7.19 -7.59 6.22
C GLY A 182 -7.91 -8.90 5.80
N ARG A 183 -7.28 -9.75 4.99
CA ARG A 183 -7.88 -10.99 4.46
C ARG A 183 -6.88 -12.16 4.51
N ALA A 184 -6.39 -12.46 5.69
CA ALA A 184 -5.47 -13.58 5.89
C ALA A 184 -6.19 -14.93 5.85
N ALA A 185 -5.46 -15.99 5.49
CA ALA A 185 -5.91 -17.36 5.58
C ALA A 185 -5.02 -18.17 6.51
N GLY A 186 -5.61 -18.82 7.49
CA GLY A 186 -4.96 -19.84 8.31
C GLY A 186 -5.05 -21.20 7.64
N ILE A 187 -3.91 -21.85 7.42
CA ILE A 187 -3.85 -23.20 6.89
C ILE A 187 -3.24 -24.15 7.92
N LEU A 188 -3.73 -25.39 7.93
CA LEU A 188 -3.17 -26.43 8.77
C LEU A 188 -1.90 -27.01 8.15
N MET A 189 -1.03 -27.54 8.99
CA MET A 189 0.17 -28.24 8.56
C MET A 189 -0.16 -29.34 7.53
N GLY A 190 0.64 -29.42 6.47
CA GLY A 190 0.44 -30.38 5.38
C GLY A 190 -0.70 -30.05 4.42
N LYS A 191 -1.31 -28.86 4.53
CA LYS A 191 -2.31 -28.35 3.59
C LYS A 191 -1.69 -27.29 2.70
N ALA A 192 -2.31 -27.04 1.55
CA ALA A 192 -1.86 -26.09 0.56
C ALA A 192 -2.97 -25.12 0.17
N LEU A 193 -2.57 -23.91 -0.22
CA LEU A 193 -3.40 -22.94 -0.91
C LEU A 193 -2.92 -22.85 -2.36
N THR A 194 -3.87 -22.77 -3.29
CA THR A 194 -3.58 -22.55 -4.70
C THR A 194 -4.13 -21.19 -5.12
N PHE A 195 -3.31 -20.41 -5.77
CA PHE A 195 -3.70 -19.14 -6.40
C PHE A 195 -3.56 -19.33 -7.90
N SER A 196 -4.57 -18.92 -8.66
CA SER A 196 -4.59 -19.05 -10.12
C SER A 196 -4.66 -17.69 -10.76
N PHE A 197 -3.93 -17.51 -11.84
CA PHE A 197 -3.94 -16.30 -12.66
C PHE A 197 -3.70 -16.65 -14.13
N SER A 198 -4.24 -15.87 -15.06
CA SER A 198 -4.35 -16.25 -16.47
C SER A 198 -3.42 -15.51 -17.40
N ASP A 199 -2.89 -14.35 -17.03
CA ASP A 199 -2.20 -13.44 -17.97
C ASP A 199 -0.70 -13.31 -17.70
N TRP A 200 -0.06 -14.44 -17.44
CA TRP A 200 1.36 -14.48 -17.15
C TRP A 200 2.22 -14.19 -18.39
N LYS A 201 3.13 -13.24 -18.31
CA LYS A 201 4.01 -12.83 -19.41
C LYS A 201 5.49 -12.77 -19.02
N ALA A 202 5.88 -13.30 -17.87
CA ALA A 202 7.25 -13.21 -17.39
C ALA A 202 7.93 -14.58 -17.34
N ASP A 203 9.21 -14.62 -17.73
CA ASP A 203 10.03 -15.81 -17.65
C ASP A 203 10.61 -16.07 -16.26
N VAL A 204 10.62 -15.03 -15.40
CA VAL A 204 11.14 -15.09 -14.04
C VAL A 204 10.10 -14.54 -13.06
N VAL A 205 9.95 -15.24 -11.94
CA VAL A 205 8.97 -14.92 -10.88
C VAL A 205 9.69 -14.67 -9.58
N GLU A 206 9.43 -13.54 -8.96
CA GLU A 206 9.70 -13.32 -7.54
C GLU A 206 8.41 -13.51 -6.74
N VAL A 207 8.41 -14.45 -5.81
CA VAL A 207 7.26 -14.72 -4.95
C VAL A 207 7.53 -14.13 -3.57
N GLU A 208 6.78 -13.09 -3.22
CA GLU A 208 6.79 -12.52 -1.88
C GLU A 208 5.65 -13.12 -1.06
N VAL A 209 5.99 -13.80 0.03
CA VAL A 209 5.01 -14.41 0.95
C VAL A 209 5.01 -13.67 2.27
N ARG A 210 3.83 -13.19 2.68
CA ARG A 210 3.63 -12.54 3.97
C ARG A 210 2.96 -13.47 4.95
N LEU A 211 3.62 -13.74 6.05
CA LEU A 211 3.20 -14.70 7.07
C LEU A 211 2.87 -14.02 8.40
N LEU A 212 1.81 -14.50 9.04
CA LEU A 212 1.42 -14.15 10.40
C LEU A 212 1.04 -15.42 11.17
N PRO A 213 1.42 -15.58 12.43
CA PRO A 213 2.42 -14.79 13.16
C PRO A 213 3.84 -15.08 12.66
N ASN A 214 4.79 -14.26 13.07
CA ASN A 214 6.18 -14.42 12.68
C ASN A 214 6.99 -15.35 13.59
N HIS A 215 6.34 -16.13 14.40
CA HIS A 215 6.97 -17.11 15.28
C HIS A 215 6.23 -18.46 15.20
N PRO A 216 6.93 -19.57 15.19
CA PRO A 216 6.33 -20.88 15.25
C PRO A 216 5.75 -21.15 16.64
N VAL A 217 4.71 -21.97 16.71
CA VAL A 217 4.14 -22.43 17.98
C VAL A 217 5.13 -23.35 18.70
N HIS A 218 5.87 -24.14 17.94
CA HIS A 218 6.90 -25.05 18.42
C HIS A 218 8.17 -24.90 17.61
N GLY A 219 9.32 -24.90 18.26
CA GLY A 219 10.62 -24.74 17.61
C GLY A 219 10.94 -23.29 17.22
N THR A 220 11.92 -23.11 16.36
CA THR A 220 12.46 -21.81 15.95
C THR A 220 12.31 -21.54 14.45
N GLN A 221 11.72 -22.44 13.70
CA GLN A 221 11.60 -22.36 12.24
C GLN A 221 10.17 -22.40 11.78
N LEU A 222 9.82 -21.49 10.88
CA LEU A 222 8.65 -21.59 10.03
C LEU A 222 9.09 -22.22 8.70
N ARG A 223 8.36 -23.25 8.27
CA ARG A 223 8.63 -23.95 7.02
C ARG A 223 7.39 -23.96 6.14
N PHE A 224 7.55 -23.62 4.87
CA PHE A 224 6.53 -23.77 3.85
C PHE A 224 7.20 -24.08 2.52
N SER A 225 6.44 -24.55 1.56
CA SER A 225 6.92 -24.79 0.20
C SER A 225 6.10 -24.00 -0.80
N VAL A 226 6.75 -23.60 -1.87
CA VAL A 226 6.13 -22.93 -3.01
C VAL A 226 6.35 -23.81 -4.24
N SER A 227 5.30 -24.05 -5.00
CA SER A 227 5.33 -24.72 -6.29
C SER A 227 4.62 -23.83 -7.32
N ILE A 228 5.17 -23.72 -8.51
CA ILE A 228 4.59 -22.98 -9.63
C ILE A 228 4.29 -23.98 -10.75
N ASP A 229 3.05 -23.96 -11.23
CA ASP A 229 2.57 -24.80 -12.34
C ASP A 229 2.89 -26.28 -12.19
N GLY A 230 2.86 -26.79 -10.95
CA GLY A 230 3.12 -28.18 -10.64
C GLY A 230 4.61 -28.59 -10.66
N ALA A 231 5.51 -27.63 -10.75
CA ALA A 231 6.95 -27.87 -10.60
C ALA A 231 7.28 -28.41 -9.18
N GLU A 232 8.46 -29.00 -9.04
CA GLU A 232 8.97 -29.48 -7.75
C GLU A 232 8.92 -28.34 -6.69
N PRO A 233 8.31 -28.60 -5.52
CA PRO A 233 8.16 -27.60 -4.48
C PRO A 233 9.50 -27.13 -3.93
N LYS A 234 9.75 -25.84 -3.95
CA LYS A 234 10.89 -25.22 -3.27
C LYS A 234 10.53 -25.02 -1.80
N VAL A 235 11.27 -25.67 -0.89
CA VAL A 235 11.09 -25.51 0.55
C VAL A 235 11.80 -24.26 1.02
N ILE A 236 11.09 -23.40 1.74
CA ILE A 236 11.59 -22.19 2.36
C ILE A 236 11.53 -22.39 3.88
N SER A 237 12.66 -22.16 4.52
CA SER A 237 12.76 -22.16 5.98
C SER A 237 13.11 -20.76 6.46
N TYR A 238 12.38 -20.29 7.45
CA TYR A 238 12.60 -18.99 8.07
C TYR A 238 12.89 -19.19 9.56
N GLU A 239 14.04 -18.72 10.01
CA GLU A 239 14.39 -18.73 11.42
C GLU A 239 13.88 -17.48 12.12
N THR A 240 13.09 -17.66 13.16
CA THR A 240 12.62 -16.55 13.97
C THR A 240 13.63 -16.22 15.06
N LYS A 241 13.97 -14.95 15.18
CA LYS A 241 14.83 -14.44 16.25
C LYS A 241 14.04 -14.25 17.55
N GLY A 242 13.64 -15.36 18.17
CA GLY A 242 12.91 -15.34 19.44
C GLY A 242 11.39 -15.12 19.30
N ARG A 243 10.67 -15.23 20.41
CA ARG A 243 9.26 -14.88 20.50
C ARG A 243 9.11 -13.36 20.39
N SER A 244 8.36 -12.91 19.42
CA SER A 244 7.82 -11.56 19.43
C SER A 244 6.41 -11.64 20.01
N GLU A 245 6.12 -10.92 21.05
CA GLU A 245 4.76 -10.78 21.60
C GLU A 245 3.84 -9.98 20.68
N GLU A 246 4.42 -9.30 19.69
CA GLU A 246 3.69 -8.53 18.70
C GLU A 246 3.46 -9.34 17.44
N TRP A 247 2.26 -9.25 16.90
CA TRP A 247 1.91 -9.76 15.59
C TRP A 247 2.61 -8.92 14.52
N LYS A 248 3.76 -9.40 14.05
CA LYS A 248 4.52 -8.77 12.98
C LYS A 248 4.36 -9.55 11.70
N GLU A 249 4.14 -8.83 10.62
CA GLU A 249 4.13 -9.41 9.29
C GLU A 249 5.56 -9.62 8.81
N ASN A 250 5.87 -10.83 8.39
CA ASN A 250 7.14 -11.15 7.73
C ASN A 250 6.94 -11.21 6.23
N VAL A 251 7.87 -10.59 5.54
CA VAL A 251 7.99 -10.64 4.10
C VAL A 251 9.16 -11.54 3.76
N LEU A 252 8.89 -12.64 3.08
CA LEU A 252 9.88 -13.60 2.59
C LEU A 252 9.91 -13.51 1.07
N ARG A 253 11.10 -13.42 0.48
CA ARG A 253 11.35 -13.33 -0.95
C ARG A 253 12.11 -14.52 -1.49
#